data_146c1333dbf769e8fb83785604b80447
#
_entry.id   146c1333dbf769e8fb83785604b80447
#
_cell.length_a   1.000
_cell.length_b   1.000
_cell.length_c   1.000
_cell.angle_alpha   90.00
_cell.angle_beta   90.00
_cell.angle_gamma   90.00
#
_symmetry.space_group_name_H-M   'P 1'
#
loop_
_entity.id
_entity.type
_entity.pdbx_description
1 polymer ?
#
loop_
_entity_poly.entity_id
_entity_poly.type
_entity_poly.pdbx_seq_one_letter_code
_entity_poly.pdbx_strand_id
1 'polypeptide(L)'
;LLCCWHVAAQGQAQIHADELTYNFGTIAEADGPASHTFTISNPGDAPLVITRVTASCGCTQPEWTKSPIGPGKTGVIKVTYNPAGRPGPFYKTISIFSNGKKGSYSLAIKGNVTPKPAEPLFVYPYSFGDLKLHTKTVLYSSIHEDETLGEHIQVKNEGETTCSLTLGKVPHYYTIEARPTRLAPGETGEIYVL
;
A
#
# COMPACT_ATOMS: atom_id res chain seq x y z
N LEU A 1 -52.46 -32.11 37.15
CA LEU A 1 -51.07 -31.59 37.08
C LEU A 1 -50.83 -31.06 35.66
N LEU A 2 -50.90 -29.68 35.45
CA LEU A 2 -50.52 -29.03 34.24
C LEU A 2 -48.99 -28.86 34.27
N CYS A 3 -48.26 -29.63 33.44
CA CYS A 3 -46.86 -29.35 33.15
C CYS A 3 -46.80 -28.14 32.20
N CYS A 4 -46.54 -26.93 32.71
CA CYS A 4 -46.10 -25.80 31.89
C CYS A 4 -44.72 -26.09 31.35
N TRP A 5 -44.63 -26.50 30.08
CA TRP A 5 -43.36 -26.50 29.34
C TRP A 5 -42.99 -25.03 29.05
N HIS A 6 -42.02 -24.52 29.81
CA HIS A 6 -41.38 -23.28 29.46
C HIS A 6 -40.50 -23.56 28.22
N VAL A 7 -41.00 -23.18 27.06
CA VAL A 7 -40.16 -23.05 25.88
C VAL A 7 -39.24 -21.86 26.18
N ALA A 8 -38.00 -22.14 26.60
CA ALA A 8 -36.99 -21.11 26.72
C ALA A 8 -36.78 -20.54 25.32
N ALA A 9 -37.13 -19.27 25.13
CA ALA A 9 -36.78 -18.57 23.90
C ALA A 9 -35.26 -18.65 23.74
N GLN A 10 -34.79 -19.38 22.73
CA GLN A 10 -33.34 -19.44 22.42
C GLN A 10 -32.92 -18.06 21.96
N GLY A 11 -32.06 -17.43 22.74
CA GLY A 11 -31.49 -16.15 22.41
C GLY A 11 -30.85 -16.18 21.02
N GLN A 12 -30.95 -15.06 20.29
CA GLN A 12 -30.46 -14.96 18.93
C GLN A 12 -29.41 -13.89 18.80
N ALA A 13 -28.23 -14.27 18.32
CA ALA A 13 -27.18 -13.34 17.97
C ALA A 13 -27.59 -12.48 16.76
N GLN A 14 -27.15 -11.23 16.73
CA GLN A 14 -27.35 -10.31 15.62
C GLN A 14 -26.06 -9.56 15.34
N ILE A 15 -25.86 -9.16 14.09
CA ILE A 15 -24.73 -8.34 13.67
C ILE A 15 -25.26 -7.02 13.13
N HIS A 16 -24.67 -5.94 13.57
CA HIS A 16 -24.93 -4.59 13.08
C HIS A 16 -23.64 -3.81 12.97
N ALA A 17 -23.54 -2.92 11.98
CA ALA A 17 -22.49 -1.93 11.83
C ALA A 17 -23.14 -0.60 11.42
N ASP A 18 -22.71 0.49 12.05
CA ASP A 18 -23.20 1.83 11.73
C ASP A 18 -22.66 2.30 10.38
N GLU A 19 -21.44 1.87 10.03
CA GLU A 19 -20.80 2.14 8.74
C GLU A 19 -20.79 0.85 7.91
N LEU A 20 -21.48 0.87 6.75
CA LEU A 20 -21.52 -0.26 5.82
C LEU A 20 -20.50 -0.12 4.70
N THR A 21 -20.06 1.10 4.39
CA THR A 21 -19.14 1.37 3.30
C THR A 21 -18.18 2.48 3.71
N TYR A 22 -16.91 2.15 3.76
CA TYR A 22 -15.86 3.14 3.97
C TYR A 22 -15.28 3.64 2.65
N ASN A 23 -15.09 4.95 2.56
CA ASN A 23 -14.49 5.59 1.39
C ASN A 23 -13.09 6.10 1.75
N PHE A 24 -12.06 5.47 1.20
CA PHE A 24 -10.67 5.90 1.34
C PHE A 24 -10.37 7.24 0.62
N GLY A 25 -11.31 7.73 -0.21
CA GLY A 25 -11.02 8.87 -1.07
C GLY A 25 -9.99 8.49 -2.14
N THR A 26 -9.04 9.39 -2.38
CA THR A 26 -7.91 9.13 -3.27
C THR A 26 -6.71 8.70 -2.44
N ILE A 27 -6.12 7.55 -2.77
CA ILE A 27 -4.91 7.00 -2.18
C ILE A 27 -3.84 6.85 -3.24
N ALA A 28 -2.57 7.11 -2.89
CA ALA A 28 -1.48 6.91 -3.85
C ALA A 28 -0.98 5.46 -3.81
N GLU A 29 -0.71 4.89 -4.98
CA GLU A 29 -0.11 3.56 -5.09
C GLU A 29 1.24 3.48 -4.35
N ALA A 30 2.00 4.58 -4.36
CA ALA A 30 3.31 4.69 -3.72
C ALA A 30 3.25 4.65 -2.19
N ASP A 31 2.11 4.99 -1.58
CA ASP A 31 1.95 4.99 -0.11
C ASP A 31 1.78 3.57 0.46
N GLY A 32 1.62 2.57 -0.41
CA GLY A 32 1.44 1.18 -0.02
C GLY A 32 0.03 0.87 0.50
N PRO A 33 -0.13 -0.22 1.31
CA PRO A 33 -1.44 -0.68 1.76
C PRO A 33 -2.17 0.31 2.66
N ALA A 34 -3.46 0.54 2.38
CA ALA A 34 -4.37 1.35 3.19
C ALA A 34 -5.28 0.47 4.05
N SER A 35 -5.52 0.85 5.28
CA SER A 35 -6.34 0.07 6.23
C SER A 35 -7.47 0.89 6.83
N HIS A 36 -8.60 0.22 7.07
CA HIS A 36 -9.73 0.75 7.82
C HIS A 36 -10.28 -0.29 8.79
N THR A 37 -10.83 0.16 9.92
CA THR A 37 -11.41 -0.71 10.94
C THR A 37 -12.88 -0.39 11.13
N PHE A 38 -13.74 -1.30 10.72
CA PHE A 38 -15.16 -1.24 11.00
C PHE A 38 -15.43 -1.71 12.42
N THR A 39 -16.29 -1.00 13.14
CA THR A 39 -16.87 -1.46 14.40
C THR A 39 -18.18 -2.18 14.12
N ILE A 40 -18.31 -3.39 14.65
CA ILE A 40 -19.54 -4.17 14.61
C ILE A 40 -20.09 -4.33 16.02
N SER A 41 -21.40 -4.40 16.15
CA SER A 41 -22.08 -4.63 17.42
C SER A 41 -22.98 -5.85 17.36
N ASN A 42 -23.25 -6.44 18.53
CA ASN A 42 -24.22 -7.49 18.70
C ASN A 42 -25.44 -6.97 19.49
N PRO A 43 -26.47 -6.46 18.80
CA PRO A 43 -27.70 -6.03 19.46
C PRO A 43 -28.63 -7.20 19.86
N GLY A 44 -28.22 -8.43 19.57
CA GLY A 44 -28.96 -9.64 19.98
C GLY A 44 -28.77 -9.99 21.46
N ASP A 45 -29.44 -11.04 21.89
CA ASP A 45 -29.45 -11.54 23.26
C ASP A 45 -28.61 -12.82 23.47
N ALA A 46 -27.97 -13.34 22.41
CA ALA A 46 -27.03 -14.45 22.47
C ALA A 46 -25.64 -14.01 21.93
N PRO A 47 -24.53 -14.69 22.31
CA PRO A 47 -23.19 -14.37 21.81
C PRO A 47 -23.10 -14.51 20.29
N LEU A 48 -22.54 -13.47 19.62
CA LEU A 48 -22.25 -13.45 18.19
C LEU A 48 -20.87 -14.04 17.94
N VAL A 49 -20.82 -15.10 17.14
CA VAL A 49 -19.55 -15.74 16.70
C VAL A 49 -19.36 -15.53 15.21
N ILE A 50 -18.28 -14.83 14.84
CA ILE A 50 -17.87 -14.68 13.45
C ILE A 50 -17.05 -15.89 13.07
N THR A 51 -17.55 -16.69 12.15
CA THR A 51 -16.92 -17.94 11.71
C THR A 51 -15.93 -17.72 10.58
N ARG A 52 -16.22 -16.77 9.70
CA ARG A 52 -15.39 -16.47 8.53
C ARG A 52 -15.62 -15.03 8.04
N VAL A 53 -14.57 -14.40 7.55
CA VAL A 53 -14.65 -13.15 6.78
C VAL A 53 -13.87 -13.33 5.48
N THR A 54 -14.47 -12.93 4.37
CA THR A 54 -13.85 -13.01 3.03
C THR A 54 -13.98 -11.68 2.32
N ALA A 55 -13.01 -11.39 1.47
CA ALA A 55 -13.06 -10.25 0.55
C ALA A 55 -13.27 -10.70 -0.89
N SER A 56 -13.81 -9.81 -1.72
CA SER A 56 -14.07 -10.07 -3.15
C SER A 56 -12.81 -10.21 -4.01
N CYS A 57 -11.62 -9.93 -3.48
CA CYS A 57 -10.32 -10.11 -4.16
C CYS A 57 -9.20 -10.41 -3.17
N GLY A 58 -8.10 -11.02 -3.65
CA GLY A 58 -6.89 -11.21 -2.86
C GLY A 58 -6.12 -9.92 -2.54
N CYS A 59 -6.52 -8.79 -3.13
CA CYS A 59 -5.98 -7.47 -2.85
C CYS A 59 -6.50 -6.84 -1.55
N THR A 60 -7.45 -7.50 -0.89
CA THR A 60 -8.10 -7.05 0.33
C THR A 60 -8.02 -8.15 1.39
N GLN A 61 -7.39 -7.84 2.52
CA GLN A 61 -7.15 -8.79 3.60
C GLN A 61 -7.95 -8.37 4.84
N PRO A 62 -8.96 -9.17 5.25
CA PRO A 62 -9.73 -8.91 6.46
C PRO A 62 -9.13 -9.62 7.67
N GLU A 63 -9.07 -8.90 8.78
CA GLU A 63 -8.82 -9.41 10.13
C GLU A 63 -10.03 -9.09 11.01
N TRP A 64 -10.38 -9.93 11.98
CA TRP A 64 -11.56 -9.71 12.79
C TRP A 64 -11.45 -10.27 14.21
N THR A 65 -12.32 -9.79 15.10
CA THR A 65 -12.49 -10.29 16.46
C THR A 65 -12.84 -11.77 16.43
N LYS A 66 -11.97 -12.64 16.95
CA LYS A 66 -12.13 -14.11 16.95
C LYS A 66 -12.94 -14.61 18.16
N SER A 67 -12.92 -13.87 19.27
CA SER A 67 -13.70 -14.20 20.45
C SER A 67 -15.18 -13.92 20.24
N PRO A 68 -16.11 -14.67 20.88
CA PRO A 68 -17.52 -14.37 20.84
C PRO A 68 -17.83 -12.96 21.36
N ILE A 69 -18.65 -12.22 20.63
CA ILE A 69 -19.10 -10.88 20.99
C ILE A 69 -20.40 -11.00 21.76
N GLY A 70 -20.36 -10.72 23.06
CA GLY A 70 -21.54 -10.82 23.93
C GLY A 70 -22.67 -9.86 23.56
N PRO A 71 -23.88 -10.06 24.10
CA PRO A 71 -25.01 -9.14 23.97
C PRO A 71 -24.63 -7.70 24.31
N GLY A 72 -24.97 -6.73 23.44
CA GLY A 72 -24.68 -5.32 23.63
C GLY A 72 -23.19 -4.95 23.53
N LYS A 73 -22.30 -5.89 23.19
CA LYS A 73 -20.87 -5.65 23.04
C LYS A 73 -20.49 -5.43 21.59
N THR A 74 -19.27 -4.92 21.39
CA THR A 74 -18.69 -4.61 20.08
C THR A 74 -17.48 -5.48 19.77
N GLY A 75 -17.22 -5.64 18.49
CA GLY A 75 -16.01 -6.24 17.90
C GLY A 75 -15.56 -5.42 16.72
N VAL A 76 -14.47 -5.83 16.07
CA VAL A 76 -13.88 -5.11 14.94
C VAL A 76 -13.65 -6.01 13.74
N ILE A 77 -13.73 -5.42 12.55
CA ILE A 77 -13.27 -5.96 11.28
C ILE A 77 -12.29 -4.97 10.70
N LYS A 78 -10.99 -5.29 10.76
CA LYS A 78 -9.95 -4.49 10.10
C LYS A 78 -9.80 -4.99 8.67
N VAL A 79 -9.80 -4.08 7.72
CA VAL A 79 -9.65 -4.37 6.29
C VAL A 79 -8.44 -3.64 5.75
N THR A 80 -7.51 -4.37 5.16
CA THR A 80 -6.32 -3.81 4.52
C THR A 80 -6.41 -4.01 3.02
N TYR A 81 -6.36 -2.92 2.26
CA TYR A 81 -6.38 -2.90 0.79
C TYR A 81 -4.97 -2.60 0.25
N ASN A 82 -4.48 -3.43 -0.66
CA ASN A 82 -3.21 -3.21 -1.35
C ASN A 82 -3.47 -2.59 -2.72
N PRO A 83 -3.08 -1.31 -2.95
CA PRO A 83 -3.29 -0.60 -4.21
C PRO A 83 -2.27 -0.95 -5.31
N ALA A 84 -1.19 -1.67 -5.00
CA ALA A 84 -0.08 -1.93 -5.93
C ALA A 84 -0.55 -2.58 -7.24
N GLY A 85 -0.22 -1.95 -8.38
CA GLY A 85 -0.62 -2.39 -9.73
C GLY A 85 -2.12 -2.24 -10.01
N ARG A 86 -2.84 -1.36 -9.28
CA ARG A 86 -4.31 -1.21 -9.39
C ARG A 86 -4.75 0.25 -9.46
N PRO A 87 -4.23 1.04 -10.41
CA PRO A 87 -4.67 2.43 -10.57
C PRO A 87 -6.14 2.51 -10.96
N GLY A 88 -6.78 3.61 -10.57
CA GLY A 88 -8.18 3.88 -10.87
C GLY A 88 -9.14 3.56 -9.71
N PRO A 89 -10.45 3.66 -9.96
CA PRO A 89 -11.48 3.48 -8.95
C PRO A 89 -11.59 2.01 -8.51
N PHE A 90 -11.85 1.80 -7.23
CA PHE A 90 -12.12 0.48 -6.69
C PHE A 90 -13.36 0.46 -5.79
N TYR A 91 -14.02 -0.70 -5.78
CA TYR A 91 -15.08 -1.08 -4.85
C TYR A 91 -14.88 -2.54 -4.48
N LYS A 92 -14.71 -2.85 -3.19
CA LYS A 92 -14.47 -4.21 -2.68
C LYS A 92 -15.46 -4.55 -1.59
N THR A 93 -16.07 -5.72 -1.70
CA THR A 93 -17.03 -6.23 -0.72
C THR A 93 -16.34 -7.17 0.25
N ILE A 94 -16.68 -7.06 1.53
CA ILE A 94 -16.25 -7.91 2.63
C ILE A 94 -17.48 -8.66 3.15
N SER A 95 -17.49 -9.98 3.02
CA SER A 95 -18.56 -10.83 3.48
C SER A 95 -18.20 -11.45 4.82
N ILE A 96 -19.04 -11.23 5.82
CA ILE A 96 -18.91 -11.72 7.20
C ILE A 96 -19.92 -12.84 7.40
N PHE A 97 -19.45 -14.02 7.77
CA PHE A 97 -20.28 -15.19 8.11
C PHE A 97 -20.29 -15.39 9.61
N SER A 98 -21.47 -15.58 10.19
CA SER A 98 -21.66 -15.70 11.63
C SER A 98 -22.85 -16.55 11.97
N ASN A 99 -23.02 -16.85 13.25
CA ASN A 99 -24.23 -17.48 13.82
C ASN A 99 -25.41 -16.50 13.98
N GLY A 100 -25.26 -15.26 13.51
CA GLY A 100 -26.33 -14.24 13.58
C GLY A 100 -27.53 -14.58 12.69
N LYS A 101 -28.68 -13.97 12.96
CA LYS A 101 -29.98 -14.22 12.31
C LYS A 101 -29.95 -14.32 10.79
N LYS A 102 -29.13 -13.51 10.12
CA LYS A 102 -29.02 -13.49 8.66
C LYS A 102 -27.93 -14.44 8.10
N GLY A 103 -27.12 -15.06 8.97
CA GLY A 103 -26.01 -15.94 8.57
C GLY A 103 -24.85 -15.22 7.90
N SER A 104 -25.11 -14.19 7.11
CA SER A 104 -24.08 -13.36 6.45
C SER A 104 -24.40 -11.87 6.53
N TYR A 105 -23.35 -11.06 6.55
CA TYR A 105 -23.40 -9.60 6.60
C TYR A 105 -22.32 -9.03 5.69
N SER A 106 -22.59 -7.91 5.02
CA SER A 106 -21.65 -7.36 4.05
C SER A 106 -21.26 -5.93 4.41
N LEU A 107 -19.96 -5.68 4.36
CA LEU A 107 -19.35 -4.36 4.38
C LEU A 107 -18.68 -4.08 3.02
N ALA A 108 -18.33 -2.84 2.75
CA ALA A 108 -17.60 -2.47 1.55
C ALA A 108 -16.53 -1.42 1.83
N ILE A 109 -15.51 -1.41 0.99
CA ILE A 109 -14.55 -0.32 0.89
C ILE A 109 -14.54 0.19 -0.55
N LYS A 110 -14.32 1.48 -0.71
CA LYS A 110 -14.17 2.11 -2.02
C LYS A 110 -13.13 3.23 -1.99
N GLY A 111 -12.70 3.65 -3.17
CA GLY A 111 -11.77 4.76 -3.32
C GLY A 111 -11.27 4.84 -4.75
N ASN A 112 -10.25 5.66 -4.96
CA ASN A 112 -9.55 5.80 -6.22
C ASN A 112 -8.05 5.75 -5.98
N VAL A 113 -7.33 4.96 -6.77
CA VAL A 113 -5.86 4.83 -6.68
C VAL A 113 -5.22 5.72 -7.73
N THR A 114 -4.38 6.67 -7.30
CA THR A 114 -3.47 7.37 -8.22
C THR A 114 -2.25 6.48 -8.48
N PRO A 115 -1.88 6.29 -9.75
CA PRO A 115 -0.73 5.45 -10.09
C PRO A 115 0.57 6.01 -9.52
N LYS A 116 1.50 5.13 -9.19
CA LYS A 116 2.89 5.53 -8.99
C LYS A 116 3.38 6.18 -10.29
N PRO A 117 4.06 7.34 -10.24
CA PRO A 117 4.71 7.90 -11.42
C PRO A 117 5.57 6.83 -12.08
N ALA A 118 5.46 6.71 -13.40
CA ALA A 118 6.35 5.83 -14.15
C ALA A 118 7.78 6.28 -13.91
N GLU A 119 8.64 5.36 -13.49
CA GLU A 119 10.08 5.66 -13.47
C GLU A 119 10.51 5.93 -14.90
N PRO A 120 11.26 7.01 -15.15
CA PRO A 120 11.73 7.32 -16.50
C PRO A 120 12.54 6.13 -17.02
N LEU A 121 12.16 5.61 -18.18
CA LEU A 121 12.90 4.58 -18.88
C LEU A 121 14.17 5.23 -19.48
N PHE A 122 15.26 5.18 -18.74
CA PHE A 122 16.55 5.64 -19.27
C PHE A 122 17.11 4.61 -20.24
N VAL A 123 17.43 5.07 -21.44
CA VAL A 123 18.28 4.33 -22.37
C VAL A 123 19.73 4.67 -22.04
N TYR A 124 20.57 3.67 -21.87
CA TYR A 124 21.98 3.82 -21.49
C TYR A 124 22.89 3.56 -22.68
N PRO A 125 23.01 4.48 -23.65
CA PRO A 125 23.77 4.27 -24.88
C PRO A 125 25.29 4.39 -24.72
N TYR A 126 25.73 4.92 -23.58
CA TYR A 126 27.16 5.14 -23.34
C TYR A 126 27.71 4.14 -22.34
N SER A 127 28.94 3.67 -22.59
CA SER A 127 29.64 2.72 -21.73
C SER A 127 30.93 3.32 -21.19
N PHE A 128 31.20 3.04 -19.92
CA PHE A 128 32.51 3.31 -19.29
C PHE A 128 32.86 2.06 -18.43
N GLY A 129 33.60 1.15 -19.07
CA GLY A 129 33.78 -0.19 -18.53
C GLY A 129 32.41 -0.89 -18.38
N ASP A 130 32.14 -1.44 -17.21
CA ASP A 130 30.87 -2.10 -16.85
C ASP A 130 29.73 -1.12 -16.54
N LEU A 131 30.03 0.17 -16.44
CA LEU A 131 29.03 1.19 -16.24
C LEU A 131 28.38 1.63 -17.53
N LYS A 132 27.09 1.76 -17.54
CA LYS A 132 26.29 2.35 -18.59
C LYS A 132 25.73 3.69 -18.12
N LEU A 133 25.78 4.70 -18.98
CA LEU A 133 25.30 6.04 -18.70
C LEU A 133 24.22 6.45 -19.70
N HIS A 134 23.21 7.17 -19.23
CA HIS A 134 22.17 7.70 -20.12
C HIS A 134 22.67 8.90 -20.94
N THR A 135 23.61 9.68 -20.40
CA THR A 135 24.28 10.79 -21.07
C THR A 135 25.74 10.90 -20.64
N LYS A 136 26.58 11.51 -21.48
CA LYS A 136 27.98 11.90 -21.13
C LYS A 136 28.13 13.38 -20.85
N THR A 137 27.06 14.16 -21.06
CA THR A 137 27.14 15.61 -21.06
C THR A 137 26.01 16.17 -20.24
N VAL A 138 26.32 17.10 -19.39
CA VAL A 138 25.36 17.93 -18.66
C VAL A 138 25.41 19.31 -19.32
N LEU A 139 24.23 19.80 -19.71
CA LEU A 139 24.12 21.10 -20.40
C LEU A 139 23.29 22.04 -19.53
N TYR A 140 23.86 23.17 -19.17
CA TYR A 140 23.15 24.28 -18.54
C TYR A 140 22.88 25.35 -19.59
N SER A 141 21.60 25.77 -19.71
CA SER A 141 21.22 26.79 -20.72
C SER A 141 21.64 28.20 -20.33
N SER A 142 21.65 28.52 -19.07
CA SER A 142 22.17 29.77 -18.47
C SER A 142 22.24 29.61 -16.97
N ILE A 143 23.24 30.19 -16.33
CA ILE A 143 23.41 30.25 -14.87
C ILE A 143 23.55 31.72 -14.51
N HIS A 144 22.69 32.19 -13.59
CA HIS A 144 22.78 33.51 -12.99
C HIS A 144 23.61 33.45 -11.69
N GLU A 145 24.21 34.55 -11.28
CA GLU A 145 25.21 34.61 -10.19
C GLU A 145 24.70 34.03 -8.85
N ASP A 146 23.39 34.03 -8.62
CA ASP A 146 22.78 33.56 -7.37
C ASP A 146 22.02 32.23 -7.51
N GLU A 147 22.16 31.53 -8.64
CA GLU A 147 21.45 30.27 -8.89
C GLU A 147 22.39 29.05 -8.77
N THR A 148 21.92 28.05 -8.04
CA THR A 148 22.52 26.71 -8.09
C THR A 148 21.61 25.82 -8.94
N LEU A 149 22.09 25.44 -10.13
CA LEU A 149 21.41 24.49 -10.98
C LEU A 149 21.96 23.09 -10.74
N GLY A 150 21.08 22.13 -10.62
CA GLY A 150 21.42 20.73 -10.45
C GLY A 150 20.92 19.90 -11.63
N GLU A 151 21.83 19.12 -12.21
CA GLU A 151 21.53 18.11 -13.21
C GLU A 151 22.05 16.76 -12.76
N HIS A 152 21.53 15.69 -13.34
CA HIS A 152 21.93 14.35 -12.94
C HIS A 152 22.19 13.44 -14.14
N ILE A 153 23.15 12.54 -13.98
CA ILE A 153 23.47 11.49 -14.93
C ILE A 153 23.05 10.16 -14.32
N GLN A 154 22.11 9.47 -14.94
CA GLN A 154 21.75 8.11 -14.57
C GLN A 154 22.85 7.14 -14.99
N VAL A 155 23.24 6.27 -14.07
CA VAL A 155 24.24 5.22 -14.29
C VAL A 155 23.67 3.86 -13.92
N LYS A 156 24.11 2.81 -14.61
CA LYS A 156 23.74 1.42 -14.33
C LYS A 156 25.00 0.56 -14.35
N ASN A 157 25.15 -0.31 -13.37
CA ASN A 157 26.19 -1.33 -13.37
C ASN A 157 25.70 -2.56 -14.14
N GLU A 158 26.24 -2.80 -15.33
CA GLU A 158 25.96 -4.02 -16.13
C GLU A 158 27.04 -5.11 -15.94
N GLY A 159 28.02 -4.86 -15.08
CA GLY A 159 29.03 -5.86 -14.72
C GLY A 159 28.52 -6.91 -13.74
N GLU A 160 29.32 -7.94 -13.53
CA GLU A 160 29.04 -9.05 -12.61
C GLU A 160 29.47 -8.77 -11.17
N THR A 161 30.19 -7.68 -10.92
CA THR A 161 30.72 -7.32 -9.61
C THR A 161 30.23 -5.95 -9.16
N THR A 162 30.23 -5.73 -7.83
CA THR A 162 29.89 -4.41 -7.26
C THR A 162 30.92 -3.37 -7.69
N CYS A 163 30.45 -2.29 -8.27
CA CYS A 163 31.24 -1.15 -8.71
C CYS A 163 31.21 -0.01 -7.69
N SER A 164 32.34 0.64 -7.46
CA SER A 164 32.42 1.86 -6.64
C SER A 164 32.57 3.08 -7.55
N LEU A 165 31.70 4.06 -7.36
CA LEU A 165 31.74 5.32 -8.10
C LEU A 165 32.70 6.27 -7.38
N THR A 166 33.88 6.44 -7.94
CA THR A 166 34.91 7.38 -7.44
C THR A 166 35.06 8.52 -8.41
N LEU A 167 34.80 9.72 -7.91
CA LEU A 167 34.93 10.93 -8.70
C LEU A 167 36.38 11.41 -8.69
N GLY A 168 36.88 11.78 -9.86
CA GLY A 168 38.22 12.31 -10.03
C GLY A 168 38.35 13.77 -9.58
N LYS A 169 39.34 14.50 -10.16
CA LYS A 169 39.45 15.94 -9.88
C LYS A 169 38.25 16.69 -10.45
N VAL A 170 37.51 17.32 -9.57
CA VAL A 170 36.38 18.19 -9.92
C VAL A 170 36.84 19.65 -9.79
N PRO A 171 36.55 20.52 -10.76
CA PRO A 171 36.81 21.94 -10.63
C PRO A 171 36.08 22.52 -9.42
N HIS A 172 36.66 23.49 -8.75
CA HIS A 172 36.16 24.04 -7.46
C HIS A 172 34.79 24.68 -7.53
N TYR A 173 34.28 25.01 -8.71
CA TYR A 173 32.95 25.59 -8.94
C TYR A 173 31.87 24.56 -9.24
N TYR A 174 32.20 23.24 -9.19
CA TYR A 174 31.23 22.17 -9.27
C TYR A 174 31.22 21.35 -7.97
N THR A 175 30.06 20.95 -7.54
CA THR A 175 29.89 19.87 -6.58
C THR A 175 29.34 18.66 -7.33
N ILE A 176 30.04 17.53 -7.27
CA ILE A 176 29.60 16.30 -7.91
C ILE A 176 29.44 15.23 -6.84
N GLU A 177 28.30 14.57 -6.81
CA GLU A 177 27.98 13.50 -5.85
C GLU A 177 27.42 12.30 -6.60
N ALA A 178 27.84 11.09 -6.21
CA ALA A 178 27.24 9.84 -6.67
C ALA A 178 26.33 9.24 -5.57
N ARG A 179 25.13 8.83 -5.94
CA ARG A 179 24.13 8.23 -5.04
C ARG A 179 23.46 7.01 -5.68
N PRO A 180 23.69 5.81 -5.15
CA PRO A 180 24.65 5.47 -4.12
C PRO A 180 26.10 5.52 -4.65
N THR A 181 27.08 5.53 -3.76
CA THR A 181 28.50 5.50 -4.11
C THR A 181 29.00 4.12 -4.55
N ARG A 182 28.18 3.08 -4.37
CA ARG A 182 28.44 1.69 -4.77
C ARG A 182 27.22 1.11 -5.43
N LEU A 183 27.41 0.45 -6.57
CA LEU A 183 26.35 -0.19 -7.34
C LEU A 183 26.60 -1.70 -7.41
N ALA A 184 25.68 -2.49 -6.93
CA ALA A 184 25.66 -3.94 -7.14
C ALA A 184 25.40 -4.27 -8.64
N PRO A 185 25.64 -5.50 -9.09
CA PRO A 185 25.28 -5.94 -10.42
C PRO A 185 23.82 -5.65 -10.76
N GLY A 186 23.57 -4.98 -11.88
CA GLY A 186 22.24 -4.60 -12.35
C GLY A 186 21.64 -3.35 -11.68
N GLU A 187 22.27 -2.83 -10.62
CA GLU A 187 21.79 -1.67 -9.87
C GLU A 187 22.03 -0.36 -10.65
N THR A 188 21.09 0.58 -10.44
CA THR A 188 21.17 1.94 -10.98
C THR A 188 21.49 2.95 -9.90
N GLY A 189 22.09 4.05 -10.27
CA GLY A 189 22.38 5.19 -9.40
C GLY A 189 22.39 6.49 -10.18
N GLU A 190 22.71 7.56 -9.50
CA GLU A 190 22.71 8.91 -10.05
C GLU A 190 24.01 9.62 -9.69
N ILE A 191 24.54 10.37 -10.65
CA ILE A 191 25.64 11.31 -10.43
C ILE A 191 25.01 12.71 -10.55
N TYR A 192 24.98 13.42 -9.46
CA TYR A 192 24.50 14.80 -9.38
C TYR A 192 25.63 15.75 -9.65
N VAL A 193 25.38 16.76 -10.48
CA VAL A 193 26.29 17.86 -10.81
C VAL A 193 25.60 19.15 -10.39
N LEU A 194 26.17 19.83 -9.40
CA LEU A 194 25.63 21.10 -8.83
C LEU A 194 26.61 22.22 -9.09
#